data_66e6a0946b4c8f9266ce8eb00ffe9ca5
#
_entry.id   66e6a0946b4c8f9266ce8eb00ffe9ca5
#
_cell.length_a   1.000
_cell.length_b   1.000
_cell.length_c   1.000
_cell.angle_alpha   90.00
_cell.angle_beta   90.00
_cell.angle_gamma   90.00
#
_symmetry.space_group_name_H-M   'P 1'
#
loop_
_entity.id
_entity.type
_entity.pdbx_description
1 polymer ?
#
loop_
_entity_poly.entity_id
_entity_poly.type
_entity_poly.pdbx_seq_one_letter_code
_entity_poly.pdbx_strand_id
1 'polypeptide(L)'
;MRERSRRRLLLIAASAGILAALAPGSRSIAASKASPPVDAARRLADAVVSSPELTSDTLYLCDRIGGRLTGSPACRLAVSWTRSRFEEAGLEGVRLEPFTLPRAWLPGEGEARLLAPVAMDLEIATVPYSPDTGSVLEARVFDAATGSPADIARQGKSARGAIGLVRTAEMRSLVDLFTEYMRDREMLRAAQEAGVAGLLLMSTRPRGLLYRHPIRTDGTLTPVPVALVRREHAQRIGRLLDSGDEVRVRLAIEGTAGGPIESHNVIADIPGRERPGEIVLFGAHLDSWDLGTGAEDNAVNCAAVIAVARAMKQLGLSARRTIRFALFTGEEQGLWGSLDYVRRHAAELDNHVAVVIMDIGSGRVTGYYLNGREELRGPVVRALEPVGRFGPFEHPIEAVDGTDNFDFLLSGVPNLIAAQDMTNYLPDYHAASDVFETVNGEQAAKNTAITAALLWHLAEARERPAPRQTRQEVEELIRRTGLEPQMKAFGQWDAWVSGRRGIFN
;
A
#
# COMPACT_ATOMS: atom_id res chain seq x y z
N MET A 1 29.15 58.88 27.87
CA MET A 1 29.53 59.13 29.25
C MET A 1 29.82 57.83 29.91
N ARG A 2 31.08 57.61 30.04
CA ARG A 2 31.88 57.27 31.24
C ARG A 2 31.57 55.93 31.81
N GLU A 3 32.45 54.98 31.60
CA GLU A 3 33.77 54.74 32.23
C GLU A 3 33.66 53.97 33.53
N ARG A 4 34.32 52.88 33.57
CA ARG A 4 35.60 52.43 34.17
C ARG A 4 35.31 51.38 35.24
N SER A 5 36.00 50.35 35.43
CA SER A 5 37.33 49.82 35.19
C SER A 5 37.86 49.11 36.44
N ARG A 6 38.72 48.14 36.27
CA ARG A 6 39.82 47.67 37.12
C ARG A 6 39.50 46.64 38.20
N ARG A 7 40.14 45.54 38.09
CA ARG A 7 41.50 45.03 38.31
C ARG A 7 41.68 44.39 39.66
N ARG A 8 42.28 43.26 39.72
CA ARG A 8 43.56 42.69 40.18
C ARG A 8 43.30 41.57 41.21
N LEU A 9 44.16 40.62 41.51
CA LEU A 9 45.41 40.03 41.07
C LEU A 9 45.62 38.69 41.82
N LEU A 10 46.22 37.74 41.17
CA LEU A 10 47.16 36.67 41.62
C LEU A 10 47.29 36.38 43.13
N LEU A 11 47.33 35.06 43.43
CA LEU A 11 48.45 34.46 44.21
C LEU A 11 48.62 32.99 43.90
N ILE A 12 49.85 32.63 43.58
CA ILE A 12 50.45 31.33 43.31
C ILE A 12 50.81 30.71 44.68
N ALA A 13 50.57 29.41 44.87
CA ALA A 13 51.39 28.60 45.77
C ALA A 13 51.44 27.17 45.22
N ALA A 14 52.67 26.77 44.91
CA ALA A 14 53.07 25.44 44.54
C ALA A 14 53.31 24.60 45.80
N SER A 15 52.92 23.32 45.77
CA SER A 15 53.65 22.28 46.52
C SER A 15 53.33 20.87 45.99
N ALA A 16 54.41 20.22 45.80
CA ALA A 16 54.82 18.90 45.33
C ALA A 16 53.92 17.69 45.63
N GLY A 17 53.80 16.89 44.61
CA GLY A 17 54.13 15.49 44.47
C GLY A 17 53.48 14.43 45.33
N ILE A 18 52.73 13.50 44.65
CA ILE A 18 52.82 12.05 44.86
C ILE A 18 52.34 11.39 43.52
N LEU A 19 53.25 10.69 42.84
CA LEU A 19 52.92 9.73 41.79
C LEU A 19 52.26 8.50 42.45
N ALA A 20 50.96 8.28 42.17
CA ALA A 20 50.35 7.00 42.36
C ALA A 20 50.03 6.40 40.98
N ALA A 21 50.71 5.32 40.65
CA ALA A 21 50.46 4.53 39.45
C ALA A 21 49.03 3.95 39.48
N LEU A 22 48.13 4.45 38.60
CA LEU A 22 46.84 3.85 38.33
C LEU A 22 46.98 2.82 37.22
N ALA A 23 46.82 1.55 37.57
CA ALA A 23 46.61 0.45 36.63
C ALA A 23 45.35 0.72 35.80
N PRO A 24 45.31 0.30 34.52
CA PRO A 24 44.10 0.47 33.70
C PRO A 24 43.00 -0.44 34.23
N GLY A 25 42.03 0.17 34.91
CA GLY A 25 40.80 -0.50 35.28
C GLY A 25 40.06 -0.90 34.03
N SER A 26 39.96 -2.19 33.76
CA SER A 26 39.03 -2.78 32.80
C SER A 26 37.61 -2.32 33.15
N ARG A 27 37.06 -1.38 32.37
CA ARG A 27 35.64 -1.10 32.38
C ARG A 27 34.96 -2.36 31.90
N SER A 28 34.45 -3.15 32.84
CA SER A 28 33.46 -4.15 32.58
C SER A 28 32.26 -3.44 31.91
N ILE A 29 32.06 -3.68 30.62
CA ILE A 29 30.80 -3.36 29.95
C ILE A 29 29.77 -4.24 30.64
N ALA A 30 29.02 -3.65 31.60
CA ALA A 30 27.91 -4.31 32.22
C ALA A 30 26.96 -4.73 31.09
N ALA A 31 26.84 -6.04 30.85
CA ALA A 31 25.86 -6.58 29.95
C ALA A 31 24.50 -6.05 30.42
N SER A 32 23.86 -5.22 29.60
CA SER A 32 22.53 -4.71 29.84
C SER A 32 21.62 -5.91 30.13
N LYS A 33 21.05 -5.97 31.33
CA LYS A 33 20.02 -6.97 31.66
C LYS A 33 18.91 -6.78 30.64
N ALA A 34 18.68 -7.77 29.78
CA ALA A 34 17.59 -7.73 28.81
C ALA A 34 16.28 -7.43 29.57
N SER A 35 15.61 -6.33 29.22
CA SER A 35 14.31 -5.99 29.77
C SER A 35 13.31 -7.14 29.54
N PRO A 36 12.38 -7.43 30.47
CA PRO A 36 11.34 -8.39 30.19
C PRO A 36 10.63 -8.08 28.87
N PRO A 37 10.23 -9.09 28.07
CA PRO A 37 9.67 -8.89 26.74
C PRO A 37 8.48 -7.90 26.68
N VAL A 38 7.63 -7.93 27.72
CA VAL A 38 6.46 -7.04 27.87
C VAL A 38 6.89 -5.58 28.09
N ASP A 39 7.95 -5.35 28.87
CA ASP A 39 8.48 -4.01 29.12
C ASP A 39 9.10 -3.40 27.85
N ALA A 40 9.83 -4.19 27.09
CA ALA A 40 10.38 -3.75 25.81
C ALA A 40 9.29 -3.39 24.79
N ALA A 41 8.21 -4.16 24.69
CA ALA A 41 7.06 -3.86 23.84
C ALA A 41 6.40 -2.51 24.21
N ARG A 42 6.20 -2.26 25.53
CA ARG A 42 5.64 -0.98 26.00
C ARG A 42 6.56 0.19 25.69
N ARG A 43 7.85 0.07 25.99
CA ARG A 43 8.84 1.12 25.71
C ARG A 43 8.91 1.45 24.23
N LEU A 44 8.85 0.43 23.36
CA LEU A 44 8.82 0.62 21.92
C LEU A 44 7.53 1.35 21.47
N ALA A 45 6.39 0.91 21.98
CA ALA A 45 5.10 1.56 21.68
C ALA A 45 5.06 3.03 22.16
N ASP A 46 5.56 3.31 23.37
CA ASP A 46 5.61 4.68 23.90
C ASP A 46 6.57 5.57 23.11
N ALA A 47 7.71 5.05 22.68
CA ALA A 47 8.67 5.78 21.84
C ALA A 47 8.06 6.15 20.48
N VAL A 48 7.34 5.22 19.86
CA VAL A 48 6.67 5.45 18.56
C VAL A 48 5.56 6.49 18.69
N VAL A 49 4.69 6.40 19.70
CA VAL A 49 3.60 7.37 19.92
C VAL A 49 4.16 8.78 20.09
N SER A 50 5.33 8.92 20.69
CA SER A 50 5.96 10.22 20.99
C SER A 50 6.86 10.72 19.85
N SER A 51 7.00 9.97 18.75
CA SER A 51 7.90 10.32 17.65
C SER A 51 7.26 11.35 16.71
N PRO A 52 7.84 12.54 16.56
CA PRO A 52 7.37 13.53 15.59
C PRO A 52 7.72 13.13 14.15
N GLU A 53 8.65 12.21 13.97
CA GLU A 53 9.18 11.81 12.67
C GLU A 53 8.14 11.06 11.84
N LEU A 54 7.18 10.36 12.45
CA LEU A 54 6.07 9.73 11.73
C LEU A 54 5.32 10.77 10.87
N THR A 55 4.95 11.89 11.48
CA THR A 55 4.25 12.96 10.79
C THR A 55 5.13 13.64 9.74
N SER A 56 6.40 13.93 10.07
CA SER A 56 7.30 14.61 9.14
C SER A 56 7.70 13.74 7.96
N ASP A 57 7.86 12.44 8.14
CA ASP A 57 8.16 11.49 7.07
C ASP A 57 6.92 11.31 6.15
N THR A 58 5.70 11.25 6.72
CA THR A 58 4.45 11.27 5.94
C THR A 58 4.33 12.54 5.11
N LEU A 59 4.52 13.70 5.74
CA LEU A 59 4.47 15.01 5.08
C LEU A 59 5.50 15.10 3.95
N TYR A 60 6.71 14.55 4.15
CA TYR A 60 7.74 14.58 3.12
C TYR A 60 7.32 13.74 1.89
N LEU A 61 6.77 12.54 2.10
CA LEU A 61 6.25 11.70 1.01
C LEU A 61 5.12 12.39 0.25
N CYS A 62 4.22 13.09 0.95
CA CYS A 62 3.10 13.79 0.34
C CYS A 62 3.53 15.07 -0.39
N ASP A 63 4.24 15.99 0.31
CA ASP A 63 4.44 17.35 -0.18
C ASP A 63 5.71 17.55 -1.00
N ARG A 64 6.72 16.70 -0.80
CA ARG A 64 8.00 16.80 -1.51
C ARG A 64 8.13 15.81 -2.66
N ILE A 65 7.42 14.70 -2.57
CA ILE A 65 7.43 13.65 -3.60
C ILE A 65 6.09 13.62 -4.33
N GLY A 66 4.98 13.57 -3.60
CA GLY A 66 3.63 13.53 -4.16
C GLY A 66 3.23 12.13 -4.64
N GLY A 67 2.31 12.11 -5.61
CA GLY A 67 1.87 10.89 -6.27
C GLY A 67 3.05 10.17 -6.93
N ARG A 68 3.28 8.92 -6.56
CA ARG A 68 4.53 8.20 -6.80
C ARG A 68 4.33 6.85 -7.48
N LEU A 69 3.54 6.89 -8.56
CA LEU A 69 3.23 5.71 -9.36
C LEU A 69 4.50 4.97 -9.79
N THR A 70 4.53 3.66 -9.64
CA THR A 70 5.70 2.83 -9.99
C THR A 70 6.09 3.03 -11.44
N GLY A 71 7.38 3.33 -11.65
CA GLY A 71 7.94 3.72 -12.95
C GLY A 71 8.09 5.22 -13.16
N SER A 72 7.44 6.04 -12.32
CA SER A 72 7.57 7.50 -12.38
C SER A 72 8.89 8.00 -11.77
N PRO A 73 9.32 9.22 -12.09
CA PRO A 73 10.42 9.89 -11.39
C PRO A 73 10.16 10.02 -9.88
N ALA A 74 8.92 10.29 -9.48
CA ALA A 74 8.51 10.42 -8.08
C ALA A 74 8.69 9.10 -7.31
N CYS A 75 8.32 7.96 -7.89
CA CYS A 75 8.56 6.65 -7.27
C CYS A 75 10.06 6.39 -7.06
N ARG A 76 10.90 6.68 -8.06
CA ARG A 76 12.37 6.54 -7.91
C ARG A 76 12.94 7.44 -6.81
N LEU A 77 12.40 8.65 -6.67
CA LEU A 77 12.79 9.56 -5.59
C LEU A 77 12.36 9.00 -4.22
N ALA A 78 11.15 8.44 -4.12
CA ALA A 78 10.65 7.80 -2.88
C ALA A 78 11.53 6.60 -2.48
N VAL A 79 11.90 5.74 -3.43
CA VAL A 79 12.83 4.61 -3.20
C VAL A 79 14.18 5.10 -2.65
N SER A 80 14.77 6.11 -3.27
CA SER A 80 16.05 6.66 -2.84
C SER A 80 15.97 7.32 -1.46
N TRP A 81 14.91 8.07 -1.21
CA TRP A 81 14.64 8.72 0.06
C TRP A 81 14.45 7.70 1.19
N THR A 82 13.62 6.68 0.97
CA THR A 82 13.38 5.62 1.95
C THR A 82 14.66 4.87 2.30
N ARG A 83 15.48 4.54 1.30
CA ARG A 83 16.80 3.95 1.54
C ARG A 83 17.60 4.81 2.50
N SER A 84 17.68 6.12 2.25
CA SER A 84 18.41 7.05 3.14
C SER A 84 17.82 7.07 4.55
N ARG A 85 16.48 7.01 4.70
CA ARG A 85 15.83 6.95 6.03
C ARG A 85 16.23 5.71 6.83
N PHE A 86 16.31 4.54 6.19
CA PHE A 86 16.79 3.33 6.84
C PHE A 86 18.29 3.38 7.19
N GLU A 87 19.12 3.92 6.30
CA GLU A 87 20.54 4.13 6.56
C GLU A 87 20.77 5.11 7.74
N GLU A 88 20.08 6.23 7.77
CA GLU A 88 20.13 7.22 8.86
C GLU A 88 19.61 6.67 10.20
N ALA A 89 18.63 5.77 10.17
CA ALA A 89 18.14 5.07 11.35
C ALA A 89 19.15 4.01 11.85
N GLY A 90 20.21 3.72 11.09
CA GLY A 90 21.26 2.77 11.44
C GLY A 90 20.84 1.31 11.28
N LEU A 91 19.96 0.99 10.35
CA LEU A 91 19.59 -0.38 10.03
C LEU A 91 20.73 -1.08 9.29
N GLU A 92 20.73 -2.40 9.37
CA GLU A 92 21.70 -3.24 8.69
C GLU A 92 21.13 -3.81 7.39
N GLY A 93 22.02 -4.17 6.44
CA GLY A 93 21.59 -4.80 5.19
C GLY A 93 20.63 -3.97 4.36
N VAL A 94 20.68 -2.63 4.46
CA VAL A 94 19.85 -1.74 3.65
C VAL A 94 20.18 -1.95 2.18
N ARG A 95 19.17 -2.35 1.41
CA ARG A 95 19.36 -2.71 0.01
C ARG A 95 18.15 -2.41 -0.84
N LEU A 96 18.39 -2.21 -2.12
CA LEU A 96 17.37 -2.14 -3.14
C LEU A 96 17.29 -3.51 -3.83
N GLU A 97 16.11 -4.10 -3.85
CA GLU A 97 15.87 -5.35 -4.56
C GLU A 97 15.14 -5.02 -5.88
N PRO A 98 15.84 -5.14 -7.03
CA PRO A 98 15.24 -4.80 -8.32
C PRO A 98 14.24 -5.86 -8.77
N PHE A 99 13.17 -5.41 -9.40
CA PHE A 99 12.22 -6.27 -10.08
C PHE A 99 11.75 -5.63 -11.38
N THR A 100 11.14 -6.44 -12.25
CA THR A 100 10.61 -5.96 -13.53
C THR A 100 9.09 -5.87 -13.49
N LEU A 101 8.58 -4.66 -13.65
CA LEU A 101 7.17 -4.41 -13.97
C LEU A 101 6.99 -4.72 -15.46
N PRO A 102 6.06 -5.61 -15.87
CA PRO A 102 5.98 -6.09 -17.24
C PRO A 102 5.63 -5.00 -18.25
N ARG A 103 4.99 -3.93 -17.78
CA ARG A 103 4.62 -2.77 -18.61
C ARG A 103 4.63 -1.48 -17.77
N ALA A 104 5.34 -0.49 -18.27
CA ALA A 104 5.19 0.88 -17.78
C ALA A 104 3.82 1.43 -18.20
N TRP A 105 3.18 2.13 -17.32
CA TRP A 105 2.06 3.01 -17.64
C TRP A 105 2.17 4.27 -16.80
N LEU A 106 2.18 5.41 -17.46
CA LEU A 106 2.13 6.71 -16.81
C LEU A 106 0.96 7.49 -17.40
N PRO A 107 0.18 8.21 -16.59
CA PRO A 107 -0.92 9.02 -17.11
C PRO A 107 -0.37 10.15 -17.98
N GLY A 108 -0.97 10.31 -19.14
CA GLY A 108 -0.86 11.50 -19.97
C GLY A 108 -2.08 12.40 -19.81
N GLU A 109 -2.20 13.35 -20.71
CA GLU A 109 -3.37 14.23 -20.76
C GLU A 109 -4.60 13.45 -21.21
N GLY A 110 -5.77 13.83 -20.67
CA GLY A 110 -7.05 13.27 -21.07
C GLY A 110 -8.06 14.40 -21.22
N GLU A 111 -8.70 14.49 -22.36
CA GLU A 111 -9.74 15.47 -22.65
C GLU A 111 -11.02 14.78 -23.09
N ALA A 112 -12.14 15.25 -22.59
CA ALA A 112 -13.44 14.83 -23.07
C ALA A 112 -14.39 16.02 -23.16
N ARG A 113 -15.25 15.99 -24.18
CA ARG A 113 -16.24 17.06 -24.41
C ARG A 113 -17.54 16.45 -24.93
N LEU A 114 -18.63 16.80 -24.29
CA LEU A 114 -19.96 16.59 -24.84
C LEU A 114 -20.17 17.57 -25.99
N LEU A 115 -20.50 17.07 -27.19
CA LEU A 115 -20.68 17.84 -28.40
C LEU A 115 -22.15 18.13 -28.72
N ALA A 116 -23.01 17.15 -28.47
CA ALA A 116 -24.43 17.21 -28.72
C ALA A 116 -25.22 16.49 -27.61
N PRO A 117 -26.44 16.92 -27.28
CA PRO A 117 -27.17 18.06 -27.86
C PRO A 117 -26.68 19.44 -27.35
N VAL A 118 -25.83 19.48 -26.34
CA VAL A 118 -25.25 20.70 -25.76
C VAL A 118 -23.75 20.56 -25.63
N ALA A 119 -22.99 21.60 -25.89
CA ALA A 119 -21.54 21.59 -25.74
C ALA A 119 -21.15 21.79 -24.26
N MET A 120 -20.30 20.90 -23.73
CA MET A 120 -19.81 20.96 -22.34
C MET A 120 -18.52 20.17 -22.18
N ASP A 121 -17.52 20.75 -21.55
CA ASP A 121 -16.30 20.03 -21.17
C ASP A 121 -16.62 19.01 -20.08
N LEU A 122 -16.02 17.83 -20.18
CA LEU A 122 -16.19 16.73 -19.24
C LEU A 122 -14.90 16.56 -18.44
N GLU A 123 -15.03 16.58 -17.12
CA GLU A 123 -13.90 16.25 -16.25
C GLU A 123 -13.74 14.73 -16.22
N ILE A 124 -12.54 14.25 -16.57
CA ILE A 124 -12.21 12.83 -16.67
C ILE A 124 -10.89 12.49 -15.96
N ALA A 125 -10.73 11.23 -15.62
CA ALA A 125 -9.45 10.61 -15.30
C ALA A 125 -9.25 9.39 -16.20
N THR A 126 -8.10 9.28 -16.86
CA THR A 126 -7.76 8.10 -17.65
C THR A 126 -7.68 6.87 -16.72
N VAL A 127 -8.32 5.79 -17.11
CA VAL A 127 -8.22 4.52 -16.39
C VAL A 127 -6.83 3.93 -16.64
N PRO A 128 -6.14 3.43 -15.58
CA PRO A 128 -4.83 2.82 -15.73
C PRO A 128 -4.82 1.70 -16.77
N TYR A 129 -3.76 1.69 -17.58
CA TYR A 129 -3.60 0.75 -18.70
C TYR A 129 -4.65 0.89 -19.82
N SER A 130 -5.39 1.99 -19.87
CA SER A 130 -6.15 2.34 -21.05
C SER A 130 -5.20 2.61 -22.23
N PRO A 131 -5.47 2.08 -23.42
CA PRO A 131 -4.72 2.50 -24.61
C PRO A 131 -5.05 3.96 -24.95
N ASP A 132 -4.11 4.60 -25.66
CA ASP A 132 -4.34 5.90 -26.25
C ASP A 132 -5.47 5.82 -27.29
N THR A 133 -6.18 6.92 -27.50
CA THR A 133 -7.15 6.99 -28.59
C THR A 133 -6.47 7.09 -29.97
N GLY A 134 -5.14 7.29 -30.03
CA GLY A 134 -4.33 7.46 -31.23
C GLY A 134 -4.63 8.74 -32.03
N SER A 135 -5.87 9.19 -31.99
CA SER A 135 -6.40 10.46 -32.49
C SER A 135 -7.64 10.81 -31.65
N VAL A 136 -8.20 11.96 -31.89
CA VAL A 136 -9.46 12.34 -31.23
C VAL A 136 -10.58 11.40 -31.67
N LEU A 137 -11.21 10.71 -30.72
CA LEU A 137 -12.34 9.84 -30.93
C LEU A 137 -13.64 10.66 -30.79
N GLU A 138 -14.36 10.87 -31.89
CA GLU A 138 -15.69 11.45 -31.86
C GLU A 138 -16.74 10.40 -32.19
N ALA A 139 -17.62 10.11 -31.24
CA ALA A 139 -18.63 9.08 -31.42
C ALA A 139 -19.92 9.43 -30.70
N ARG A 140 -21.01 8.77 -31.13
CA ARG A 140 -22.25 8.79 -30.37
C ARG A 140 -22.07 7.99 -29.08
N VAL A 141 -22.85 8.35 -28.06
CA VAL A 141 -22.87 7.65 -26.77
C VAL A 141 -24.11 6.77 -26.71
N PHE A 142 -23.96 5.56 -26.18
CA PHE A 142 -25.07 4.71 -25.81
C PHE A 142 -25.05 4.43 -24.30
N ASP A 143 -26.23 4.12 -23.74
CA ASP A 143 -26.36 3.71 -22.36
C ASP A 143 -25.93 2.23 -22.21
N ALA A 144 -24.77 2.02 -21.62
CA ALA A 144 -24.28 0.68 -21.27
C ALA A 144 -24.85 0.18 -19.92
N ALA A 145 -25.76 0.91 -19.31
CA ALA A 145 -26.38 0.63 -18.01
C ALA A 145 -25.34 0.27 -16.95
N THR A 146 -25.34 -0.95 -16.40
CA THR A 146 -24.33 -1.38 -15.41
C THR A 146 -23.02 -1.82 -16.01
N GLY A 147 -22.91 -1.90 -17.33
CA GLY A 147 -21.75 -2.44 -18.04
C GLY A 147 -21.72 -3.97 -18.07
N SER A 148 -22.79 -4.65 -17.67
CA SER A 148 -22.85 -6.11 -17.77
C SER A 148 -22.79 -6.57 -19.24
N PRO A 149 -22.30 -7.79 -19.52
CA PRO A 149 -22.32 -8.34 -20.87
C PRO A 149 -23.72 -8.30 -21.52
N ALA A 150 -24.77 -8.54 -20.73
CA ALA A 150 -26.16 -8.47 -21.20
C ALA A 150 -26.59 -7.03 -21.56
N ASP A 151 -26.15 -6.03 -20.80
CA ASP A 151 -26.47 -4.62 -21.08
C ASP A 151 -25.80 -4.16 -22.37
N ILE A 152 -24.54 -4.52 -22.59
CA ILE A 152 -23.81 -4.19 -23.82
C ILE A 152 -24.40 -4.93 -25.03
N ALA A 153 -24.66 -6.23 -24.88
CA ALA A 153 -25.25 -7.05 -25.94
C ALA A 153 -26.64 -6.56 -26.40
N ARG A 154 -27.44 -6.01 -25.48
CA ARG A 154 -28.77 -5.44 -25.76
C ARG A 154 -28.73 -4.31 -26.78
N GLN A 155 -27.58 -3.63 -26.92
CA GLN A 155 -27.39 -2.55 -27.91
C GLN A 155 -27.23 -3.07 -29.34
N GLY A 156 -26.90 -4.34 -29.51
CA GLY A 156 -26.72 -4.95 -30.82
C GLY A 156 -25.74 -4.21 -31.71
N LYS A 157 -26.10 -4.01 -32.98
CA LYS A 157 -25.24 -3.32 -33.95
C LYS A 157 -24.96 -1.85 -33.58
N SER A 158 -25.79 -1.27 -32.72
CA SER A 158 -25.63 0.13 -32.33
C SER A 158 -24.46 0.38 -31.38
N ALA A 159 -23.92 -0.63 -30.72
CA ALA A 159 -22.72 -0.49 -29.90
C ALA A 159 -21.44 -0.29 -30.73
N ARG A 160 -21.40 -0.84 -31.96
CA ARG A 160 -20.19 -0.79 -32.80
C ARG A 160 -19.81 0.64 -33.15
N GLY A 161 -18.54 1.00 -32.85
CA GLY A 161 -18.00 2.33 -33.11
C GLY A 161 -18.58 3.43 -32.21
N ALA A 162 -19.39 3.09 -31.22
CA ALA A 162 -19.95 4.04 -30.25
C ALA A 162 -19.20 3.98 -28.92
N ILE A 163 -19.36 5.01 -28.10
CA ILE A 163 -18.84 5.08 -26.72
C ILE A 163 -19.93 4.63 -25.78
N GLY A 164 -19.62 3.68 -24.89
CA GLY A 164 -20.55 3.21 -23.86
C GLY A 164 -20.45 4.04 -22.58
N LEU A 165 -21.56 4.59 -22.09
CA LEU A 165 -21.66 5.16 -20.75
C LEU A 165 -22.05 4.07 -19.75
N VAL A 166 -21.15 3.73 -18.83
CA VAL A 166 -21.42 2.80 -17.74
C VAL A 166 -21.89 3.59 -16.52
N ARG A 167 -23.10 3.32 -16.06
CA ARG A 167 -23.69 3.96 -14.87
C ARG A 167 -23.39 3.15 -13.62
N THR A 168 -22.76 3.76 -12.64
CA THR A 168 -22.39 3.13 -11.38
C THR A 168 -23.25 3.63 -10.22
N ALA A 169 -23.40 2.82 -9.18
CA ALA A 169 -23.88 3.27 -7.89
C ALA A 169 -22.81 4.14 -7.19
N GLU A 170 -23.20 4.91 -6.20
CA GLU A 170 -22.27 5.59 -5.32
C GLU A 170 -21.64 4.58 -4.35
N MET A 171 -20.31 4.57 -4.26
CA MET A 171 -19.60 3.70 -3.33
C MET A 171 -19.77 4.20 -1.90
N ARG A 172 -20.21 3.32 -1.00
CA ARG A 172 -20.43 3.61 0.42
C ARG A 172 -19.80 2.60 1.36
N SER A 173 -19.31 1.51 0.81
CA SER A 173 -18.73 0.39 1.57
C SER A 173 -17.63 -0.32 0.79
N LEU A 174 -16.83 -1.11 1.50
CA LEU A 174 -15.85 -2.00 0.90
C LEU A 174 -16.49 -3.01 -0.07
N VAL A 175 -17.72 -3.45 0.23
CA VAL A 175 -18.47 -4.35 -0.66
C VAL A 175 -18.78 -3.68 -2.00
N ASP A 176 -19.10 -2.40 -1.99
CA ASP A 176 -19.35 -1.63 -3.22
C ASP A 176 -18.06 -1.51 -4.05
N LEU A 177 -16.92 -1.27 -3.38
CA LEU A 177 -15.60 -1.23 -4.01
C LEU A 177 -15.26 -2.56 -4.69
N PHE A 178 -15.40 -3.68 -4.00
CA PHE A 178 -15.15 -5.00 -4.60
C PHE A 178 -16.14 -5.31 -5.74
N THR A 179 -17.39 -4.89 -5.64
CA THR A 179 -18.37 -5.06 -6.71
C THR A 179 -17.94 -4.31 -7.98
N GLU A 180 -17.34 -3.14 -7.84
CA GLU A 180 -16.79 -2.38 -8.96
C GLU A 180 -15.71 -3.20 -9.70
N TYR A 181 -14.73 -3.73 -8.99
CA TYR A 181 -13.66 -4.55 -9.58
C TYR A 181 -14.16 -5.87 -10.19
N MET A 182 -15.12 -6.54 -9.55
CA MET A 182 -15.65 -7.82 -10.02
C MET A 182 -16.35 -7.75 -11.38
N ARG A 183 -16.91 -6.59 -11.73
CA ARG A 183 -17.62 -6.35 -13.00
C ARG A 183 -16.67 -6.20 -14.19
N ASP A 184 -15.50 -5.63 -13.99
CA ASP A 184 -14.74 -4.93 -15.03
C ASP A 184 -14.17 -5.87 -16.10
N ARG A 185 -13.71 -7.04 -15.73
CA ARG A 185 -13.11 -7.99 -16.70
C ARG A 185 -14.12 -8.47 -17.76
N GLU A 186 -15.32 -8.79 -17.33
CA GLU A 186 -16.39 -9.23 -18.24
C GLU A 186 -16.96 -8.07 -19.07
N MET A 187 -17.05 -6.90 -18.46
CA MET A 187 -17.42 -5.66 -19.16
C MET A 187 -16.46 -5.35 -20.31
N LEU A 188 -15.16 -5.38 -20.06
CA LEU A 188 -14.13 -5.11 -21.07
C LEU A 188 -14.20 -6.12 -22.23
N ARG A 189 -14.39 -7.42 -21.91
CA ARG A 189 -14.53 -8.44 -22.92
C ARG A 189 -15.77 -8.21 -23.80
N ALA A 190 -16.91 -7.96 -23.18
CA ALA A 190 -18.15 -7.68 -23.89
C ALA A 190 -18.07 -6.42 -24.77
N ALA A 191 -17.43 -5.35 -24.28
CA ALA A 191 -17.19 -4.14 -25.05
C ALA A 191 -16.32 -4.42 -26.29
N GLN A 192 -15.27 -5.19 -26.16
CA GLN A 192 -14.40 -5.60 -27.25
C GLN A 192 -15.16 -6.43 -28.31
N GLU A 193 -15.91 -7.44 -27.87
CA GLU A 193 -16.71 -8.32 -28.75
C GLU A 193 -17.79 -7.51 -29.53
N ALA A 194 -18.41 -6.54 -28.87
CA ALA A 194 -19.41 -5.66 -29.50
C ALA A 194 -18.78 -4.61 -30.44
N GLY A 195 -17.45 -4.43 -30.44
CA GLY A 195 -16.75 -3.42 -31.23
C GLY A 195 -17.01 -2.01 -30.74
N VAL A 196 -17.16 -1.81 -29.43
CA VAL A 196 -17.29 -0.51 -28.76
C VAL A 196 -16.01 0.29 -28.99
N ALA A 197 -16.11 1.58 -29.30
CA ALA A 197 -14.96 2.44 -29.57
C ALA A 197 -14.26 2.93 -28.30
N GLY A 198 -14.98 3.01 -27.17
CA GLY A 198 -14.47 3.42 -25.87
C GLY A 198 -15.54 3.33 -24.79
N LEU A 199 -15.14 3.41 -23.52
CA LEU A 199 -16.02 3.40 -22.36
C LEU A 199 -15.80 4.67 -21.52
N LEU A 200 -16.92 5.21 -21.05
CA LEU A 200 -16.97 6.25 -20.02
C LEU A 200 -17.57 5.64 -18.76
N LEU A 201 -16.78 5.49 -17.72
CA LEU A 201 -17.23 4.98 -16.43
C LEU A 201 -17.67 6.16 -15.56
N MET A 202 -18.92 6.12 -15.06
CA MET A 202 -19.37 7.11 -14.09
C MET A 202 -18.59 6.95 -12.79
N SER A 203 -17.96 8.01 -12.30
CA SER A 203 -17.30 7.98 -10.99
C SER A 203 -18.26 7.48 -9.90
N THR A 204 -17.79 6.58 -9.05
CA THR A 204 -18.51 6.10 -7.88
C THR A 204 -18.43 7.08 -6.71
N ARG A 205 -17.63 8.15 -6.83
CA ARG A 205 -17.49 9.21 -5.82
C ARG A 205 -18.35 10.41 -6.18
N PRO A 206 -19.09 10.99 -5.22
CA PRO A 206 -19.87 12.21 -5.42
C PRO A 206 -18.99 13.48 -5.42
N ARG A 207 -19.61 14.61 -5.70
CA ARG A 207 -19.05 15.97 -5.58
C ARG A 207 -17.80 16.20 -6.45
N GLY A 208 -17.83 15.65 -7.65
CA GLY A 208 -16.81 15.86 -8.65
C GLY A 208 -15.51 15.12 -8.44
N LEU A 209 -15.42 14.24 -7.45
CA LEU A 209 -14.19 13.55 -7.14
C LEU A 209 -13.88 12.50 -8.22
N LEU A 210 -12.65 12.59 -8.74
CA LEU A 210 -12.06 11.62 -9.65
C LEU A 210 -11.03 10.76 -8.90
N TYR A 211 -10.86 9.53 -9.38
CA TYR A 211 -9.92 8.56 -8.83
C TYR A 211 -9.32 7.68 -9.92
N ARG A 212 -8.21 7.01 -9.64
CA ARG A 212 -7.68 5.96 -10.52
C ARG A 212 -8.40 4.65 -10.23
N HIS A 213 -8.89 4.01 -11.28
CA HIS A 213 -9.56 2.72 -11.18
C HIS A 213 -8.77 1.66 -11.96
N PRO A 214 -7.89 0.89 -11.30
CA PRO A 214 -7.03 -0.08 -11.98
C PRO A 214 -7.82 -1.33 -12.39
N ILE A 215 -8.29 -1.38 -13.62
CA ILE A 215 -9.04 -2.51 -14.18
C ILE A 215 -8.09 -3.64 -14.61
N ARG A 216 -6.82 -3.32 -14.87
CA ARG A 216 -5.78 -4.25 -15.28
C ARG A 216 -4.60 -4.19 -14.33
N THR A 217 -4.30 -5.34 -13.74
CA THR A 217 -3.18 -5.53 -12.80
C THR A 217 -2.20 -6.61 -13.28
N ASP A 218 -2.43 -7.11 -14.50
CA ASP A 218 -1.63 -8.16 -15.14
C ASP A 218 -0.59 -7.62 -16.15
N GLY A 219 -0.43 -6.30 -16.22
CA GLY A 219 0.48 -5.63 -17.16
C GLY A 219 -0.02 -5.57 -18.59
N THR A 220 -1.30 -5.90 -18.84
CA THR A 220 -1.90 -5.77 -20.17
C THR A 220 -2.74 -4.50 -20.29
N LEU A 221 -2.88 -3.98 -21.52
CA LEU A 221 -3.78 -2.86 -21.77
C LEU A 221 -5.24 -3.30 -21.77
N THR A 222 -6.15 -2.36 -21.47
CA THR A 222 -7.58 -2.57 -21.75
C THR A 222 -7.79 -2.67 -23.27
N PRO A 223 -8.77 -3.46 -23.71
CA PRO A 223 -8.98 -3.69 -25.16
C PRO A 223 -9.54 -2.48 -25.91
N VAL A 224 -10.08 -1.52 -25.20
CA VAL A 224 -10.63 -0.27 -25.70
C VAL A 224 -10.22 0.89 -24.79
N PRO A 225 -10.17 2.14 -25.27
CA PRO A 225 -9.99 3.31 -24.44
C PRO A 225 -11.07 3.42 -23.33
N VAL A 226 -10.62 3.70 -22.11
CA VAL A 226 -11.52 3.82 -20.93
C VAL A 226 -11.16 5.08 -20.14
N ALA A 227 -12.16 5.90 -19.85
CA ALA A 227 -12.03 7.04 -18.96
C ALA A 227 -13.07 6.99 -17.84
N LEU A 228 -12.67 7.36 -16.63
CA LEU A 228 -13.58 7.69 -15.56
C LEU A 228 -14.08 9.11 -15.77
N VAL A 229 -15.38 9.33 -15.68
CA VAL A 229 -16.02 10.63 -15.85
C VAL A 229 -16.61 11.09 -14.52
N ARG A 230 -16.41 12.36 -14.19
CA ARG A 230 -17.07 13.01 -13.06
C ARG A 230 -18.55 12.60 -12.98
N ARG A 231 -18.98 12.18 -11.81
CA ARG A 231 -20.32 11.59 -11.59
C ARG A 231 -21.46 12.47 -12.10
N GLU A 232 -21.42 13.77 -11.80
CA GLU A 232 -22.47 14.72 -12.16
C GLU A 232 -22.54 14.94 -13.68
N HIS A 233 -21.39 14.90 -14.37
CA HIS A 233 -21.32 14.97 -15.84
C HIS A 233 -21.91 13.71 -16.48
N ALA A 234 -21.50 12.53 -15.99
CA ALA A 234 -22.03 11.25 -16.43
C ALA A 234 -23.56 11.13 -16.19
N GLN A 235 -24.05 11.59 -15.03
CA GLN A 235 -25.49 11.66 -14.74
C GLN A 235 -26.23 12.58 -15.72
N ARG A 236 -25.62 13.72 -16.11
CA ARG A 236 -26.20 14.62 -17.12
C ARG A 236 -26.31 13.93 -18.47
N ILE A 237 -25.23 13.26 -18.91
CA ILE A 237 -25.24 12.47 -20.15
C ILE A 237 -26.33 11.41 -20.07
N GLY A 238 -26.45 10.69 -18.94
CA GLY A 238 -27.49 9.69 -18.72
C GLY A 238 -28.89 10.26 -18.89
N ARG A 239 -29.18 11.42 -18.30
CA ARG A 239 -30.51 12.07 -18.46
C ARG A 239 -30.84 12.48 -19.90
N LEU A 240 -29.83 12.95 -20.67
CA LEU A 240 -30.00 13.26 -22.09
C LEU A 240 -30.34 11.98 -22.88
N LEU A 241 -29.61 10.88 -22.64
CA LEU A 241 -29.92 9.58 -23.24
C LEU A 241 -31.36 9.09 -22.86
N ASP A 242 -31.73 9.24 -21.61
CA ASP A 242 -33.11 8.87 -21.12
C ASP A 242 -34.20 9.70 -21.77
N SER A 243 -33.86 10.96 -22.17
CA SER A 243 -34.80 11.85 -22.91
C SER A 243 -34.90 11.53 -24.40
N GLY A 244 -34.08 10.58 -24.89
CA GLY A 244 -34.00 10.19 -26.29
C GLY A 244 -33.14 11.08 -27.17
N ASP A 245 -32.31 11.95 -26.59
CA ASP A 245 -31.40 12.82 -27.33
C ASP A 245 -30.28 12.00 -27.99
N GLU A 246 -29.86 12.42 -29.18
CA GLU A 246 -28.60 11.92 -29.77
C GLU A 246 -27.42 12.55 -29.06
N VAL A 247 -26.78 11.78 -28.18
CA VAL A 247 -25.61 12.24 -27.44
C VAL A 247 -24.33 11.91 -28.22
N ARG A 248 -23.44 12.88 -28.38
CA ARG A 248 -22.14 12.73 -29.00
C ARG A 248 -21.04 13.27 -28.10
N VAL A 249 -19.93 12.52 -27.99
CA VAL A 249 -18.76 12.90 -27.18
C VAL A 249 -17.50 12.84 -28.03
N ARG A 250 -16.63 13.81 -27.80
CA ARG A 250 -15.22 13.79 -28.17
C ARG A 250 -14.42 13.29 -26.98
N LEU A 251 -13.56 12.32 -27.21
CA LEU A 251 -12.64 11.75 -26.23
C LEU A 251 -11.23 11.69 -26.80
N ALA A 252 -10.27 12.26 -26.11
CA ALA A 252 -8.85 12.10 -26.38
C ALA A 252 -8.18 11.60 -25.10
N ILE A 253 -7.52 10.47 -25.18
CA ILE A 253 -6.72 9.89 -24.09
C ILE A 253 -5.30 9.77 -24.62
N GLU A 254 -4.40 10.42 -23.92
CA GLU A 254 -2.97 10.26 -24.10
C GLU A 254 -2.42 9.57 -22.84
N GLY A 255 -1.63 8.56 -23.01
CA GLY A 255 -0.96 7.87 -21.94
C GLY A 255 0.34 7.27 -22.45
N THR A 256 1.33 7.16 -21.59
CA THR A 256 2.58 6.53 -21.95
C THR A 256 2.54 5.08 -21.46
N ALA A 257 2.08 4.18 -22.33
CA ALA A 257 2.24 2.75 -22.11
C ALA A 257 3.52 2.29 -22.80
N GLY A 258 4.52 1.94 -21.99
CA GLY A 258 5.83 1.50 -22.47
C GLY A 258 6.02 -0.01 -22.46
N GLY A 259 7.25 -0.44 -22.65
CA GLY A 259 7.71 -1.81 -22.42
C GLY A 259 7.95 -2.10 -20.92
N PRO A 260 8.62 -3.24 -20.63
CA PRO A 260 9.02 -3.55 -19.25
C PRO A 260 9.94 -2.48 -18.66
N ILE A 261 9.76 -2.21 -17.37
CA ILE A 261 10.61 -1.29 -16.61
C ILE A 261 11.11 -1.94 -15.32
N GLU A 262 12.28 -1.49 -14.86
CA GLU A 262 12.81 -1.87 -13.56
C GLU A 262 12.29 -0.92 -12.48
N SER A 263 11.88 -1.49 -11.35
CA SER A 263 11.60 -0.80 -10.09
C SER A 263 12.27 -1.53 -8.94
N HIS A 264 12.14 -1.05 -7.71
CA HIS A 264 12.87 -1.59 -6.57
C HIS A 264 12.01 -1.62 -5.31
N ASN A 265 12.09 -2.72 -4.57
CA ASN A 265 11.72 -2.74 -3.17
C ASN A 265 12.87 -2.20 -2.32
N VAL A 266 12.55 -1.57 -1.20
CA VAL A 266 13.54 -1.10 -0.21
C VAL A 266 13.47 -2.01 1.00
N ILE A 267 14.56 -2.73 1.28
CA ILE A 267 14.62 -3.73 2.34
C ILE A 267 15.72 -3.36 3.33
N ALA A 268 15.43 -3.53 4.62
CA ALA A 268 16.42 -3.35 5.69
C ALA A 268 16.15 -4.30 6.85
N ASP A 269 17.18 -4.64 7.62
CA ASP A 269 17.09 -5.64 8.68
C ASP A 269 17.57 -5.07 10.03
N ILE A 270 16.94 -5.52 11.12
CA ILE A 270 17.52 -5.54 12.47
C ILE A 270 17.77 -7.01 12.80
N PRO A 271 19.04 -7.47 12.79
CA PRO A 271 19.36 -8.88 13.01
C PRO A 271 18.91 -9.40 14.37
N GLY A 272 18.41 -10.61 14.38
CA GLY A 272 18.02 -11.31 15.59
C GLY A 272 19.25 -11.75 16.40
N ARG A 273 19.16 -11.63 17.75
CA ARG A 273 20.27 -11.99 18.64
C ARG A 273 20.46 -13.50 18.86
N GLU A 274 19.41 -14.33 18.64
CA GLU A 274 19.47 -15.78 18.88
C GLU A 274 19.15 -16.62 17.64
N ARG A 275 18.24 -16.14 16.79
CA ARG A 275 17.77 -16.83 15.60
C ARG A 275 17.76 -15.88 14.40
N PRO A 276 18.95 -15.39 13.96
CA PRO A 276 19.02 -14.40 12.90
C PRO A 276 18.50 -14.90 11.55
N GLY A 277 18.45 -16.21 11.35
CA GLY A 277 17.86 -16.81 10.14
C GLY A 277 16.34 -16.85 10.13
N GLU A 278 15.64 -16.65 11.27
CA GLU A 278 14.18 -16.55 11.31
C GLU A 278 13.75 -15.08 11.18
N ILE A 279 12.75 -14.81 10.33
CA ILE A 279 12.37 -13.46 9.89
C ILE A 279 10.93 -13.17 10.29
N VAL A 280 10.71 -12.02 10.93
CA VAL A 280 9.41 -11.36 11.03
C VAL A 280 9.48 -10.14 10.13
N LEU A 281 8.66 -10.10 9.07
CA LEU A 281 8.63 -8.99 8.12
C LEU A 281 7.55 -8.00 8.49
N PHE A 282 7.89 -6.71 8.42
CA PHE A 282 6.95 -5.60 8.50
C PHE A 282 7.02 -4.76 7.25
N GLY A 283 5.90 -4.59 6.56
CA GLY A 283 5.86 -3.90 5.28
C GLY A 283 4.64 -3.03 5.04
N ALA A 284 4.81 -2.17 4.04
CA ALA A 284 3.79 -1.35 3.39
C ALA A 284 4.22 -1.13 1.94
N HIS A 285 3.31 -0.73 1.04
CA HIS A 285 3.74 -0.30 -0.28
C HIS A 285 4.13 1.18 -0.30
N LEU A 286 5.14 1.48 -1.11
CA LEU A 286 5.73 2.81 -1.22
C LEU A 286 5.15 3.62 -2.37
N ASP A 287 4.73 2.96 -3.44
CA ASP A 287 4.07 3.61 -4.57
C ASP A 287 2.66 4.09 -4.21
N SER A 288 2.07 4.87 -5.05
CA SER A 288 0.70 5.38 -4.93
C SER A 288 0.19 5.83 -6.29
N TRP A 289 -1.12 6.03 -6.43
CA TRP A 289 -1.67 6.73 -7.58
C TRP A 289 -1.28 8.21 -7.57
N ASP A 290 -1.50 8.90 -8.69
CA ASP A 290 -0.95 10.21 -9.04
C ASP A 290 -1.93 11.37 -8.91
N LEU A 291 -3.24 11.12 -8.78
CA LEU A 291 -4.24 12.20 -8.71
C LEU A 291 -4.19 12.95 -7.37
N GLY A 292 -3.94 12.22 -6.28
CA GLY A 292 -3.61 12.75 -4.97
C GLY A 292 -2.12 12.66 -4.67
N THR A 293 -1.76 12.78 -3.40
CA THR A 293 -0.38 12.61 -2.93
C THR A 293 -0.12 11.24 -2.33
N GLY A 294 -1.14 10.34 -2.30
CA GLY A 294 -1.03 9.02 -1.71
C GLY A 294 -0.71 9.07 -0.22
N ALA A 295 -1.46 9.86 0.54
CA ALA A 295 -1.21 10.10 1.96
C ALA A 295 -1.73 8.95 2.82
N GLU A 296 -3.01 8.62 2.66
CA GLU A 296 -3.66 7.46 3.29
C GLU A 296 -3.25 6.17 2.58
N ASP A 297 -3.00 6.23 1.27
CA ASP A 297 -2.66 5.12 0.40
C ASP A 297 -1.31 5.37 -0.33
N ASN A 298 -0.14 5.11 0.29
CA ASN A 298 0.08 4.44 1.57
C ASN A 298 1.23 5.13 2.34
N ALA A 299 1.43 6.48 2.19
CA ALA A 299 2.56 7.21 2.79
C ALA A 299 2.60 7.10 4.31
N VAL A 300 1.42 7.19 4.98
CA VAL A 300 1.35 7.14 6.43
C VAL A 300 1.85 5.80 6.99
N ASN A 301 1.57 4.69 6.31
CA ASN A 301 2.04 3.38 6.72
C ASN A 301 3.50 3.12 6.32
N CYS A 302 3.99 3.72 5.24
CA CYS A 302 5.43 3.77 4.94
C CYS A 302 6.21 4.48 6.06
N ALA A 303 5.72 5.63 6.50
CA ALA A 303 6.29 6.35 7.63
C ALA A 303 6.23 5.53 8.93
N ALA A 304 5.17 4.73 9.14
CA ALA A 304 5.05 3.80 10.27
C ALA A 304 6.15 2.73 10.26
N VAL A 305 6.44 2.14 9.11
CA VAL A 305 7.54 1.16 8.95
C VAL A 305 8.88 1.79 9.33
N ILE A 306 9.17 3.00 8.84
CA ILE A 306 10.40 3.73 9.14
C ILE A 306 10.47 4.11 10.64
N ALA A 307 9.36 4.57 11.23
CA ALA A 307 9.30 4.99 12.62
C ALA A 307 9.57 3.83 13.59
N VAL A 308 9.00 2.63 13.35
CA VAL A 308 9.26 1.42 14.15
C VAL A 308 10.73 1.04 14.06
N ALA A 309 11.30 1.02 12.86
CA ALA A 309 12.70 0.69 12.63
C ALA A 309 13.64 1.63 13.41
N ARG A 310 13.41 2.93 13.29
CA ARG A 310 14.16 3.99 14.00
C ARG A 310 14.04 3.85 15.52
N ALA A 311 12.82 3.69 16.05
CA ALA A 311 12.58 3.55 17.48
C ALA A 311 13.28 2.33 18.07
N MET A 312 13.28 1.20 17.38
CA MET A 312 14.01 0.01 17.82
C MET A 312 15.52 0.25 17.90
N LYS A 313 16.12 0.91 16.92
CA LYS A 313 17.56 1.24 16.92
C LYS A 313 17.89 2.26 18.03
N GLN A 314 17.09 3.29 18.22
CA GLN A 314 17.28 4.28 19.28
C GLN A 314 17.19 3.67 20.68
N LEU A 315 16.32 2.70 20.89
CA LEU A 315 16.16 1.99 22.16
C LEU A 315 17.18 0.86 22.34
N GLY A 316 18.03 0.57 21.34
CA GLY A 316 18.98 -0.54 21.37
C GLY A 316 18.29 -1.91 21.45
N LEU A 317 17.10 -2.05 20.87
CA LEU A 317 16.32 -3.28 20.89
C LEU A 317 16.77 -4.23 19.77
N SER A 318 17.10 -5.46 20.14
CA SER A 318 17.33 -6.57 19.22
C SER A 318 16.48 -7.75 19.71
N ALA A 319 15.52 -8.19 18.91
CA ALA A 319 14.66 -9.31 19.24
C ALA A 319 15.39 -10.65 19.06
N ARG A 320 14.77 -11.75 19.43
CA ARG A 320 15.31 -13.11 19.22
C ARG A 320 15.51 -13.39 17.74
N ARG A 321 14.55 -13.00 16.89
CA ARG A 321 14.54 -13.16 15.43
C ARG A 321 14.85 -11.86 14.73
N THR A 322 15.28 -11.94 13.50
CA THR A 322 15.44 -10.77 12.63
C THR A 322 14.07 -10.13 12.38
N ILE A 323 14.03 -8.80 12.52
CA ILE A 323 12.90 -8.02 12.02
C ILE A 323 13.36 -7.38 10.71
N ARG A 324 12.67 -7.75 9.63
CA ARG A 324 12.88 -7.21 8.29
C ARG A 324 11.83 -6.16 8.00
N PHE A 325 12.27 -4.99 7.57
CA PHE A 325 11.44 -3.89 7.12
C PHE A 325 11.45 -3.88 5.60
N ALA A 326 10.27 -3.83 4.99
CA ALA A 326 10.09 -3.86 3.55
C ALA A 326 9.15 -2.74 3.11
N LEU A 327 9.60 -1.89 2.18
CA LEU A 327 8.73 -0.98 1.47
C LEU A 327 8.70 -1.41 0.01
N PHE A 328 7.55 -1.94 -0.40
CA PHE A 328 7.32 -2.50 -1.72
C PHE A 328 6.96 -1.40 -2.71
N THR A 329 7.21 -1.63 -4.01
CA THR A 329 6.67 -0.82 -5.10
C THR A 329 5.95 -1.72 -6.10
N GLY A 330 5.10 -1.15 -6.94
CA GLY A 330 4.30 -1.93 -7.90
C GLY A 330 3.11 -2.65 -7.28
N GLU A 331 2.72 -2.27 -6.07
CA GLU A 331 1.53 -2.76 -5.41
C GLU A 331 0.30 -2.37 -6.22
N GLU A 332 0.11 -1.07 -6.44
CA GLU A 332 -1.00 -0.42 -7.15
C GLU A 332 -1.24 -0.97 -8.57
N GLN A 333 -0.22 -1.53 -9.17
CA GLN A 333 -0.24 -2.05 -10.52
C GLN A 333 -0.26 -3.58 -10.58
N GLY A 334 -0.46 -4.27 -9.44
CA GLY A 334 -0.67 -5.71 -9.37
C GLY A 334 0.25 -6.50 -8.47
N LEU A 335 0.72 -5.93 -7.36
CA LEU A 335 1.53 -6.59 -6.33
C LEU A 335 2.90 -7.07 -6.85
N TRP A 336 3.50 -6.35 -7.82
CA TRP A 336 4.69 -6.83 -8.51
C TRP A 336 5.92 -6.92 -7.61
N GLY A 337 6.07 -5.97 -6.68
CA GLY A 337 7.20 -5.93 -5.75
C GLY A 337 7.17 -7.07 -4.74
N SER A 338 6.04 -7.30 -4.08
CA SER A 338 5.87 -8.40 -3.12
C SER A 338 5.91 -9.78 -3.80
N LEU A 339 5.36 -9.91 -5.02
CA LEU A 339 5.49 -11.11 -5.83
C LEU A 339 6.96 -11.43 -6.15
N ASP A 340 7.76 -10.43 -6.58
CA ASP A 340 9.19 -10.64 -6.85
C ASP A 340 9.95 -10.98 -5.57
N TYR A 341 9.64 -10.30 -4.47
CA TYR A 341 10.22 -10.59 -3.16
C TYR A 341 10.02 -12.07 -2.79
N VAL A 342 8.80 -12.58 -2.86
CA VAL A 342 8.49 -13.98 -2.54
C VAL A 342 9.23 -14.95 -3.46
N ARG A 343 9.36 -14.63 -4.74
CA ARG A 343 10.13 -15.45 -5.71
C ARG A 343 11.63 -15.43 -5.42
N ARG A 344 12.18 -14.25 -5.17
CA ARG A 344 13.60 -14.05 -4.86
C ARG A 344 14.02 -14.77 -3.59
N HIS A 345 13.16 -14.73 -2.58
CA HIS A 345 13.37 -15.33 -1.27
C HIS A 345 12.76 -16.73 -1.13
N ALA A 346 12.49 -17.44 -2.24
CA ALA A 346 11.83 -18.75 -2.23
C ALA A 346 12.48 -19.74 -1.25
N ALA A 347 13.82 -19.79 -1.20
CA ALA A 347 14.57 -20.66 -0.30
C ALA A 347 14.50 -20.24 1.18
N GLU A 348 14.06 -19.01 1.47
CA GLU A 348 13.95 -18.46 2.83
C GLU A 348 12.51 -18.46 3.36
N LEU A 349 11.50 -18.82 2.55
CA LEU A 349 10.10 -18.69 2.94
C LEU A 349 9.74 -19.52 4.17
N ASP A 350 10.39 -20.66 4.37
CA ASP A 350 10.23 -21.48 5.59
C ASP A 350 10.75 -20.76 6.85
N ASN A 351 11.59 -19.77 6.68
CA ASN A 351 12.14 -18.94 7.75
C ASN A 351 11.33 -17.66 8.01
N HIS A 352 10.39 -17.30 7.12
CA HIS A 352 9.46 -16.21 7.38
C HIS A 352 8.42 -16.66 8.41
N VAL A 353 8.63 -16.26 9.63
CA VAL A 353 7.83 -16.66 10.81
C VAL A 353 6.47 -15.96 10.79
N ALA A 354 6.46 -14.71 10.39
CA ALA A 354 5.25 -13.92 10.17
C ALA A 354 5.54 -12.73 9.25
N VAL A 355 4.52 -12.32 8.51
CA VAL A 355 4.50 -11.09 7.72
C VAL A 355 3.38 -10.21 8.25
N VAL A 356 3.64 -8.93 8.47
CA VAL A 356 2.67 -7.94 8.92
C VAL A 356 2.65 -6.80 7.91
N ILE A 357 1.49 -6.53 7.34
CA ILE A 357 1.30 -5.46 6.35
C ILE A 357 0.34 -4.41 6.92
N MET A 358 0.66 -3.14 6.67
CA MET A 358 -0.24 -2.01 6.90
C MET A 358 -0.54 -1.32 5.57
N ASP A 359 -1.84 -1.21 5.26
CA ASP A 359 -2.31 -0.73 3.96
C ASP A 359 -3.74 -0.17 3.97
N ILE A 360 -4.22 0.30 5.11
CA ILE A 360 -5.59 0.83 5.25
C ILE A 360 -5.56 2.20 5.96
N GLY A 361 -4.68 3.07 5.51
CA GLY A 361 -4.61 4.46 5.94
C GLY A 361 -4.37 4.68 7.44
N SER A 362 -4.88 5.78 7.95
CA SER A 362 -4.67 6.23 9.33
C SER A 362 -5.84 5.92 10.30
N GLY A 363 -6.93 5.30 9.82
CA GLY A 363 -8.05 4.93 10.67
C GLY A 363 -7.64 3.98 11.82
N ARG A 364 -8.43 3.96 12.90
CA ARG A 364 -8.07 3.20 14.11
C ARG A 364 -7.87 1.70 13.82
N VAL A 365 -6.73 1.15 14.21
CA VAL A 365 -6.50 -0.31 14.21
C VAL A 365 -7.48 -0.96 15.17
N THR A 366 -8.38 -1.77 14.63
CA THR A 366 -9.39 -2.53 15.35
C THR A 366 -8.97 -3.97 15.62
N GLY A 367 -7.88 -4.42 14.99
CA GLY A 367 -7.31 -5.75 15.13
C GLY A 367 -6.40 -6.10 13.96
N TYR A 368 -6.33 -7.40 13.65
CA TYR A 368 -5.57 -7.90 12.50
C TYR A 368 -6.37 -9.00 11.80
N TYR A 369 -6.47 -8.92 10.48
CA TYR A 369 -6.95 -10.03 9.66
C TYR A 369 -6.01 -11.22 9.80
N LEU A 370 -6.58 -12.38 10.14
CA LEU A 370 -5.84 -13.62 10.33
C LEU A 370 -5.66 -14.41 9.02
N ASN A 371 -6.20 -13.91 7.94
CA ASN A 371 -6.08 -14.46 6.58
C ASN A 371 -6.42 -15.96 6.52
N GLY A 372 -7.55 -16.34 7.10
CA GLY A 372 -8.03 -17.72 7.13
C GLY A 372 -7.35 -18.63 8.16
N ARG A 373 -6.45 -18.11 9.02
CA ARG A 373 -5.59 -18.90 9.91
C ARG A 373 -5.93 -18.66 11.39
N GLU A 374 -6.90 -19.39 11.90
CA GLU A 374 -7.40 -19.24 13.28
C GLU A 374 -6.31 -19.47 14.34
N GLU A 375 -5.30 -20.30 14.05
CA GLU A 375 -4.18 -20.57 14.94
C GLU A 375 -3.32 -19.33 15.26
N LEU A 376 -3.40 -18.29 14.43
CA LEU A 376 -2.72 -17.00 14.67
C LEU A 376 -3.40 -16.16 15.76
N ARG A 377 -4.69 -16.38 16.07
CA ARG A 377 -5.46 -15.58 17.03
C ARG A 377 -4.81 -15.51 18.40
N GLY A 378 -4.45 -16.66 18.97
CA GLY A 378 -3.84 -16.72 20.29
C GLY A 378 -2.52 -15.93 20.38
N PRO A 379 -1.57 -16.14 19.49
CA PRO A 379 -0.35 -15.32 19.40
C PRO A 379 -0.62 -13.82 19.26
N VAL A 380 -1.56 -13.40 18.40
CA VAL A 380 -1.88 -11.98 18.17
C VAL A 380 -2.52 -11.34 19.42
N VAL A 381 -3.47 -12.02 20.07
CA VAL A 381 -4.08 -11.55 21.32
C VAL A 381 -3.01 -11.29 22.38
N ARG A 382 -2.10 -12.26 22.62
CA ARG A 382 -1.01 -12.09 23.59
C ARG A 382 -0.05 -10.96 23.21
N ALA A 383 0.21 -10.77 21.92
CA ALA A 383 1.09 -9.72 21.42
C ALA A 383 0.57 -8.31 21.73
N LEU A 384 -0.75 -8.14 21.78
CA LEU A 384 -1.39 -6.85 21.98
C LEU A 384 -1.71 -6.53 23.46
N GLU A 385 -1.49 -7.46 24.39
CA GLU A 385 -1.68 -7.20 25.83
C GLU A 385 -0.93 -5.96 26.33
N PRO A 386 0.35 -5.71 25.96
CA PRO A 386 1.09 -4.52 26.40
C PRO A 386 0.46 -3.19 25.98
N VAL A 387 -0.31 -3.20 24.90
CA VAL A 387 -0.95 -2.04 24.28
C VAL A 387 -2.48 -2.09 24.35
N GLY A 388 -3.02 -2.90 25.24
CA GLY A 388 -4.47 -3.07 25.45
C GLY A 388 -5.22 -1.76 25.73
N ARG A 389 -4.52 -0.70 26.19
CA ARG A 389 -5.08 0.65 26.34
C ARG A 389 -5.60 1.28 25.03
N PHE A 390 -5.17 0.78 23.88
CA PHE A 390 -5.60 1.26 22.55
C PHE A 390 -6.75 0.42 21.98
N GLY A 391 -7.12 -0.70 22.64
CA GLY A 391 -8.21 -1.59 22.23
C GLY A 391 -9.61 -1.03 22.53
N PRO A 392 -10.65 -1.84 22.41
CA PRO A 392 -10.58 -3.28 22.20
C PRO A 392 -10.13 -3.68 20.79
N PHE A 393 -9.60 -4.92 20.67
CA PHE A 393 -9.16 -5.49 19.41
C PHE A 393 -10.01 -6.72 19.06
N GLU A 394 -10.41 -6.78 17.79
CA GLU A 394 -11.05 -7.93 17.16
C GLU A 394 -10.16 -8.40 16.01
N HIS A 395 -10.11 -9.71 15.80
CA HIS A 395 -9.24 -10.29 14.77
C HIS A 395 -10.09 -11.03 13.75
N PRO A 396 -10.45 -10.37 12.64
CA PRO A 396 -11.20 -11.00 11.56
C PRO A 396 -10.47 -12.20 10.98
N ILE A 397 -11.20 -13.28 10.68
CA ILE A 397 -10.64 -14.51 10.11
C ILE A 397 -10.53 -14.44 8.59
N GLU A 398 -11.23 -13.53 7.97
CA GLU A 398 -11.32 -13.36 6.53
C GLU A 398 -9.92 -13.26 5.91
N ALA A 399 -9.77 -13.85 4.72
CA ALA A 399 -8.59 -13.70 3.91
C ALA A 399 -8.76 -12.49 2.98
N VAL A 400 -7.72 -11.68 2.91
CA VAL A 400 -7.72 -10.44 2.13
C VAL A 400 -6.79 -10.59 0.92
N ASP A 401 -7.32 -10.33 -0.26
CA ASP A 401 -6.60 -10.11 -1.51
C ASP A 401 -6.56 -8.59 -1.80
N GLY A 402 -5.53 -8.13 -2.47
CA GLY A 402 -5.40 -6.73 -2.89
C GLY A 402 -4.42 -5.90 -2.06
N THR A 403 -3.48 -6.54 -1.34
CA THR A 403 -2.30 -5.89 -0.76
C THR A 403 -1.12 -6.87 -0.67
N ASP A 404 0.05 -6.38 -0.34
CA ASP A 404 1.35 -7.08 -0.38
C ASP A 404 1.47 -8.36 0.48
N ASN A 405 0.48 -8.64 1.36
CA ASN A 405 0.41 -9.92 2.07
C ASN A 405 0.10 -11.10 1.13
N PHE A 406 -0.54 -10.83 -0.02
CA PHE A 406 -1.24 -11.86 -0.78
C PHE A 406 -0.31 -12.91 -1.36
N ASP A 407 0.85 -12.53 -1.91
CA ASP A 407 1.83 -13.53 -2.41
C ASP A 407 2.47 -14.35 -1.28
N PHE A 408 2.59 -13.81 -0.08
CA PHE A 408 2.97 -14.56 1.12
C PHE A 408 1.87 -15.55 1.54
N LEU A 409 0.59 -15.13 1.51
CA LEU A 409 -0.55 -16.01 1.77
C LEU A 409 -0.56 -17.17 0.78
N LEU A 410 -0.46 -16.89 -0.52
CA LEU A 410 -0.41 -17.90 -1.57
C LEU A 410 0.79 -18.84 -1.44
N SER A 411 1.86 -18.41 -0.78
CA SER A 411 3.06 -19.22 -0.51
C SER A 411 3.03 -19.89 0.87
N GLY A 412 1.88 -19.86 1.57
CA GLY A 412 1.64 -20.52 2.85
C GLY A 412 2.30 -19.85 4.06
N VAL A 413 2.92 -18.68 3.91
CA VAL A 413 3.58 -17.95 4.99
C VAL A 413 2.54 -17.34 5.93
N PRO A 414 2.70 -17.45 7.27
CA PRO A 414 1.83 -16.75 8.22
C PRO A 414 1.86 -15.25 7.97
N ASN A 415 0.68 -14.66 7.74
CA ASN A 415 0.59 -13.24 7.43
C ASN A 415 -0.63 -12.58 8.11
N LEU A 416 -0.47 -11.31 8.41
CA LEU A 416 -1.43 -10.47 9.12
C LEU A 416 -1.53 -9.12 8.40
N ILE A 417 -2.74 -8.59 8.29
CA ILE A 417 -2.98 -7.23 7.81
C ILE A 417 -3.64 -6.45 8.95
N ALA A 418 -3.24 -5.22 9.18
CA ALA A 418 -3.92 -4.36 10.13
C ALA A 418 -5.37 -4.13 9.69
N ALA A 419 -6.33 -4.58 10.49
CA ALA A 419 -7.75 -4.26 10.32
C ALA A 419 -7.99 -2.86 10.90
N GLN A 420 -8.39 -1.92 10.06
CA GLN A 420 -8.54 -0.50 10.42
C GLN A 420 -9.93 0.02 10.10
N ASP A 421 -10.34 1.06 10.80
CA ASP A 421 -11.53 1.83 10.45
C ASP A 421 -11.29 2.52 9.11
N MET A 422 -12.19 2.29 8.17
CA MET A 422 -12.06 2.76 6.79
C MET A 422 -12.74 4.12 6.53
N THR A 423 -13.24 4.77 7.56
CA THR A 423 -14.05 6.00 7.39
C THR A 423 -13.29 7.10 6.65
N ASN A 424 -11.99 7.25 6.92
CA ASN A 424 -11.15 8.23 6.23
C ASN A 424 -10.51 7.66 4.96
N TYR A 425 -10.25 6.35 4.89
CA TYR A 425 -9.57 5.72 3.76
C TYR A 425 -10.48 5.56 2.54
N LEU A 426 -11.66 4.97 2.75
CA LEU A 426 -12.52 4.57 1.65
C LEU A 426 -13.01 5.71 0.74
N PRO A 427 -13.39 6.91 1.26
CA PRO A 427 -13.78 8.04 0.40
C PRO A 427 -12.65 8.54 -0.50
N ASP A 428 -11.41 8.49 0.02
CA ASP A 428 -10.22 9.05 -0.62
C ASP A 428 -9.40 8.01 -1.39
N TYR A 429 -9.80 6.74 -1.32
CA TYR A 429 -9.12 5.61 -1.96
C TYR A 429 -8.86 5.86 -3.45
N HIS A 430 -7.58 5.89 -3.84
CA HIS A 430 -7.06 6.20 -5.18
C HIS A 430 -7.49 7.57 -5.74
N ALA A 431 -8.02 8.47 -4.92
CA ALA A 431 -8.68 9.68 -5.36
C ALA A 431 -7.76 10.91 -5.31
N ALA A 432 -8.18 11.96 -6.02
CA ALA A 432 -7.50 13.25 -5.99
C ALA A 432 -7.53 13.93 -4.60
N SER A 433 -8.39 13.46 -3.70
CA SER A 433 -8.50 13.93 -2.32
C SER A 433 -7.60 13.19 -1.34
N ASP A 434 -6.85 12.15 -1.76
CA ASP A 434 -5.89 11.48 -0.89
C ASP A 434 -4.64 12.36 -0.72
N VAL A 435 -4.70 13.25 0.26
CA VAL A 435 -3.69 14.27 0.57
C VAL A 435 -3.38 14.26 2.07
N PHE A 436 -2.28 14.91 2.47
CA PHE A 436 -1.81 14.91 3.86
C PHE A 436 -2.88 15.33 4.87
N GLU A 437 -3.78 16.25 4.52
CA GLU A 437 -4.84 16.77 5.38
C GLU A 437 -5.90 15.72 5.76
N THR A 438 -5.99 14.60 5.04
CA THR A 438 -6.89 13.48 5.40
C THR A 438 -6.33 12.60 6.50
N VAL A 439 -5.01 12.64 6.73
CA VAL A 439 -4.31 11.78 7.68
C VAL A 439 -4.61 12.18 9.13
N ASN A 440 -5.11 11.23 9.91
CA ASN A 440 -5.18 11.37 11.36
C ASN A 440 -3.85 10.99 12.01
N GLY A 441 -2.93 11.95 12.13
CA GLY A 441 -1.58 11.71 12.63
C GLY A 441 -1.52 11.16 14.07
N GLU A 442 -2.43 11.58 14.96
CA GLU A 442 -2.50 11.03 16.33
C GLU A 442 -2.91 9.56 16.33
N GLN A 443 -3.89 9.21 15.50
CA GLN A 443 -4.32 7.83 15.36
C GLN A 443 -3.27 6.97 14.65
N ALA A 444 -2.61 7.49 13.64
CA ALA A 444 -1.50 6.82 12.96
C ALA A 444 -0.35 6.46 13.92
N ALA A 445 -0.01 7.36 14.85
CA ALA A 445 0.99 7.09 15.88
C ALA A 445 0.55 5.93 16.82
N LYS A 446 -0.74 5.89 17.22
CA LYS A 446 -1.30 4.78 18.01
C LYS A 446 -1.28 3.46 17.23
N ASN A 447 -1.67 3.48 15.96
CA ASN A 447 -1.64 2.32 15.06
C ASN A 447 -0.23 1.76 14.93
N THR A 448 0.75 2.64 14.71
CA THR A 448 2.17 2.27 14.63
C THR A 448 2.66 1.64 15.93
N ALA A 449 2.24 2.16 17.09
CA ALA A 449 2.59 1.60 18.40
C ALA A 449 1.97 0.21 18.64
N ILE A 450 0.73 0.01 18.20
CA ILE A 450 0.05 -1.30 18.27
C ILE A 450 0.83 -2.32 17.43
N THR A 451 1.17 -1.94 16.19
CA THR A 451 1.93 -2.80 15.26
C THR A 451 3.34 -3.08 15.79
N ALA A 452 4.02 -2.07 16.36
CA ALA A 452 5.33 -2.25 16.97
C ALA A 452 5.33 -3.28 18.11
N ALA A 453 4.29 -3.28 18.95
CA ALA A 453 4.13 -4.29 20.01
C ALA A 453 3.89 -5.69 19.44
N LEU A 454 3.06 -5.81 18.40
CA LEU A 454 2.84 -7.07 17.67
C LEU A 454 4.16 -7.63 17.11
N LEU A 455 4.90 -6.81 16.36
CA LEU A 455 6.17 -7.19 15.75
C LEU A 455 7.19 -7.64 16.79
N TRP A 456 7.33 -6.87 17.86
CA TRP A 456 8.23 -7.23 18.96
C TRP A 456 7.88 -8.60 19.52
N HIS A 457 6.59 -8.84 19.84
CA HIS A 457 6.16 -10.12 20.39
C HIS A 457 6.43 -11.29 19.44
N LEU A 458 6.08 -11.16 18.16
CA LEU A 458 6.29 -12.20 17.15
C LEU A 458 7.79 -12.52 16.98
N ALA A 459 8.63 -11.48 17.00
CA ALA A 459 10.08 -11.64 16.86
C ALA A 459 10.75 -12.15 18.15
N GLU A 460 10.19 -11.88 19.34
CA GLU A 460 10.76 -12.26 20.63
C GLU A 460 10.25 -13.61 21.14
N ALA A 461 9.08 -14.08 20.69
CA ALA A 461 8.47 -15.34 21.14
C ALA A 461 9.41 -16.54 20.97
N ARG A 462 9.36 -17.50 21.90
CA ARG A 462 10.16 -18.75 21.81
C ARG A 462 9.66 -19.63 20.66
N GLU A 463 8.36 -19.73 20.50
CA GLU A 463 7.68 -20.54 19.49
C GLU A 463 7.28 -19.68 18.29
N ARG A 464 7.15 -20.30 17.15
CA ARG A 464 6.55 -19.66 15.96
C ARG A 464 5.04 -19.56 16.17
N PRO A 465 4.36 -18.52 15.66
CA PRO A 465 2.91 -18.36 15.79
C PRO A 465 2.15 -19.47 15.04
N ALA A 466 2.69 -19.92 13.91
CA ALA A 466 2.15 -21.01 13.09
C ALA A 466 3.24 -21.55 12.15
N PRO A 467 3.12 -22.78 11.64
CA PRO A 467 3.99 -23.29 10.57
C PRO A 467 3.62 -22.66 9.22
N ARG A 468 4.53 -22.73 8.26
CA ARG A 468 4.23 -22.47 6.86
C ARG A 468 3.29 -23.57 6.34
N GLN A 469 2.24 -23.19 5.63
CA GLN A 469 1.30 -24.11 5.01
C GLN A 469 1.87 -24.74 3.73
N THR A 470 1.45 -25.95 3.47
CA THR A 470 1.66 -26.62 2.18
C THR A 470 0.73 -26.07 1.10
N ARG A 471 1.04 -26.34 -0.18
CA ARG A 471 0.16 -25.93 -1.28
C ARG A 471 -1.26 -26.45 -1.13
N GLN A 472 -1.43 -27.69 -0.68
CA GLN A 472 -2.75 -28.28 -0.46
C GLN A 472 -3.55 -27.53 0.63
N GLU A 473 -2.89 -27.16 1.73
CA GLU A 473 -3.54 -26.37 2.80
C GLU A 473 -3.92 -24.96 2.31
N VAL A 474 -3.12 -24.35 1.44
CA VAL A 474 -3.46 -23.05 0.82
C VAL A 474 -4.62 -23.21 -0.19
N GLU A 475 -4.68 -24.27 -0.97
CA GLU A 475 -5.82 -24.58 -1.84
C GLU A 475 -7.11 -24.72 -1.04
N GLU A 476 -7.05 -25.40 0.11
CA GLU A 476 -8.16 -25.51 1.04
C GLU A 476 -8.56 -24.17 1.63
N LEU A 477 -7.57 -23.33 1.99
CA LEU A 477 -7.80 -21.98 2.49
C LEU A 477 -8.52 -21.12 1.45
N ILE A 478 -8.03 -21.08 0.19
CA ILE A 478 -8.66 -20.33 -0.90
C ILE A 478 -10.13 -20.74 -1.08
N ARG A 479 -10.40 -22.05 -1.08
CA ARG A 479 -11.78 -22.57 -1.22
C ARG A 479 -12.66 -22.17 -0.05
N ARG A 480 -12.16 -22.35 1.18
CA ARG A 480 -12.91 -22.06 2.41
C ARG A 480 -13.21 -20.59 2.60
N THR A 481 -12.30 -19.72 2.21
CA THR A 481 -12.44 -18.26 2.35
C THR A 481 -13.13 -17.60 1.15
N GLY A 482 -13.35 -18.33 0.05
CA GLY A 482 -14.01 -17.80 -1.14
C GLY A 482 -13.15 -16.82 -1.94
N LEU A 483 -11.81 -16.92 -1.88
CA LEU A 483 -10.89 -16.03 -2.61
C LEU A 483 -10.87 -16.25 -4.13
N GLU A 484 -11.24 -17.43 -4.61
CA GLU A 484 -11.15 -17.77 -6.04
C GLU A 484 -11.84 -16.77 -6.99
N PRO A 485 -13.08 -16.28 -6.72
CA PRO A 485 -13.72 -15.25 -7.55
C PRO A 485 -12.91 -13.94 -7.62
N GLN A 486 -12.36 -13.48 -6.50
CA GLN A 486 -11.53 -12.28 -6.44
C GLN A 486 -10.24 -12.46 -7.25
N MET A 487 -9.54 -13.58 -7.05
CA MET A 487 -8.32 -13.92 -7.80
C MET A 487 -8.58 -13.97 -9.32
N LYS A 488 -9.77 -14.42 -9.74
CA LYS A 488 -10.19 -14.38 -11.17
C LYS A 488 -10.40 -12.96 -11.65
N ALA A 489 -11.07 -12.12 -10.86
CA ALA A 489 -11.31 -10.73 -11.20
C ALA A 489 -10.01 -9.95 -11.34
N PHE A 490 -9.06 -10.13 -10.42
CA PHE A 490 -7.74 -9.49 -10.45
C PHE A 490 -6.73 -10.18 -11.40
N GLY A 491 -7.13 -11.25 -12.11
CA GLY A 491 -6.25 -11.92 -13.08
C GLY A 491 -5.14 -12.77 -12.46
N GLN A 492 -5.23 -13.09 -11.17
CA GLN A 492 -4.21 -13.82 -10.42
C GLN A 492 -4.42 -15.34 -10.45
N TRP A 493 -5.65 -15.80 -10.72
CA TRP A 493 -6.04 -17.21 -10.66
C TRP A 493 -5.21 -18.11 -11.59
N ASP A 494 -5.03 -17.72 -12.85
CA ASP A 494 -4.26 -18.49 -13.82
C ASP A 494 -2.78 -18.57 -13.45
N ALA A 495 -2.26 -17.54 -12.79
CA ALA A 495 -0.89 -17.54 -12.28
C ALA A 495 -0.73 -18.48 -11.08
N TRP A 496 -1.74 -18.55 -10.19
CA TRP A 496 -1.78 -19.51 -9.10
C TRP A 496 -1.86 -20.95 -9.61
N VAL A 497 -2.81 -21.26 -10.49
CA VAL A 497 -3.01 -22.62 -11.04
C VAL A 497 -1.75 -23.10 -11.75
N SER A 498 -1.08 -22.24 -12.50
CA SER A 498 0.16 -22.56 -13.22
C SER A 498 1.44 -22.54 -12.36
N GLY A 499 1.35 -22.23 -11.07
CA GLY A 499 2.49 -22.14 -10.16
C GLY A 499 3.38 -20.90 -10.36
N ARG A 500 2.92 -19.91 -11.12
CA ARG A 500 3.62 -18.63 -11.27
C ARG A 500 3.42 -17.68 -10.08
N ARG A 501 2.35 -17.88 -9.30
CA ARG A 501 2.14 -17.35 -7.94
C ARG A 501 2.01 -18.51 -6.97
N GLY A 502 2.32 -18.28 -5.70
CA GLY A 502 2.37 -19.33 -4.69
C GLY A 502 3.60 -20.22 -4.87
N ILE A 503 4.65 -19.90 -4.16
CA ILE A 503 5.97 -20.56 -4.27
C ILE A 503 6.04 -21.70 -3.25
N PHE A 504 6.16 -22.92 -3.75
CA PHE A 504 6.40 -24.13 -2.97
C PHE A 504 7.57 -24.89 -3.60
N ASN A 505 8.50 -25.33 -2.75
CA ASN A 505 9.67 -26.14 -3.14
C ASN A 505 9.28 -27.59 -3.28
#